data_30649c45db2fc5f687070927d32e5f21
#
_entry.id   30649c45db2fc5f687070927d32e5f21
#
_cell.length_a   1.000
_cell.length_b   1.000
_cell.length_c   1.000
_cell.angle_alpha   90.00
_cell.angle_beta   90.00
_cell.angle_gamma   90.00
#
_symmetry.space_group_name_H-M   'P 1'
#
loop_
_entity.id
_entity.type
_entity.pdbx_description
1 polymer ?
#
loop_
_entity_poly.entity_id
_entity_poly.type
_entity_poly.pdbx_seq_one_letter_code
_entity_poly.pdbx_strand_id
1 'polypeptide(L)'
;FRAFIEMLRANFAHAGGLRIDHVMGLQRLWVIPLGATPADGAYLYYPVEDLLRLLALESLRHRAIVLGEDLGTVPEGLRDKLSERAILGMRILLFEQDYGARFRPVLEWPDTALATTSTHDLPTLNGWWHERDIDWNAQLGLVDADTEDHWRDNRAHERNGLHHALSLDPQNFQEEATGADQVLNASARFLGHTHAPLVLLPVEDALGVLEQANLPGTVGTH
;
A
#
# COMPACT_ATOMS: atom_id res chain seq x y z
N PHE A 1 0.19 -18.60 -22.01
CA PHE A 1 0.86 -18.99 -20.75
C PHE A 1 2.40 -19.04 -20.84
N ARG A 2 2.99 -19.51 -21.98
CA ARG A 2 4.44 -19.69 -22.07
C ARG A 2 5.21 -18.42 -21.73
N ALA A 3 4.88 -17.28 -22.30
CA ALA A 3 5.55 -16.00 -22.02
C ALA A 3 5.43 -15.60 -20.56
N PHE A 4 4.28 -15.84 -19.92
CA PHE A 4 4.08 -15.58 -18.48
C PHE A 4 4.99 -16.44 -17.61
N ILE A 5 5.08 -17.74 -17.92
CA ILE A 5 5.98 -18.67 -17.21
C ILE A 5 7.45 -18.26 -17.37
N GLU A 6 7.88 -17.92 -18.58
CA GLU A 6 9.25 -17.50 -18.87
C GLU A 6 9.60 -16.19 -18.13
N MET A 7 8.66 -15.24 -18.07
CA MET A 7 8.80 -14.01 -17.30
C MET A 7 8.95 -14.30 -15.79
N LEU A 8 8.11 -15.17 -15.21
CA LEU A 8 8.21 -15.55 -13.80
C LEU A 8 9.57 -16.19 -13.50
N ARG A 9 10.00 -17.14 -14.32
CA ARG A 9 11.30 -17.82 -14.15
C ARG A 9 12.48 -16.87 -14.23
N ALA A 10 12.44 -15.93 -15.17
CA ALA A 10 13.50 -14.92 -15.31
C ALA A 10 13.63 -14.04 -14.04
N ASN A 11 12.50 -13.67 -13.42
CA ASN A 11 12.52 -12.89 -12.19
C ASN A 11 12.93 -13.74 -10.98
N PHE A 12 12.37 -14.92 -10.81
CA PHE A 12 12.68 -15.81 -9.67
C PHE A 12 14.11 -16.35 -9.70
N ALA A 13 14.78 -16.37 -10.85
CA ALA A 13 16.17 -16.81 -10.94
C ALA A 13 17.13 -15.92 -10.13
N HIS A 14 16.73 -14.70 -9.79
CA HIS A 14 17.58 -13.69 -9.17
C HIS A 14 17.06 -13.14 -7.84
N ALA A 15 15.91 -13.63 -7.36
CA ALA A 15 15.28 -13.10 -6.15
C ALA A 15 14.58 -14.20 -5.34
N GLY A 16 14.64 -14.09 -4.01
CA GLY A 16 13.90 -14.94 -3.08
C GLY A 16 12.41 -14.55 -2.91
N GLY A 17 11.95 -13.52 -3.59
CA GLY A 17 10.58 -13.06 -3.59
C GLY A 17 10.27 -12.19 -4.80
N LEU A 18 8.99 -12.09 -5.13
CA LEU A 18 8.51 -11.29 -6.26
C LEU A 18 7.23 -10.54 -5.86
N ARG A 19 7.22 -9.22 -6.05
CA ARG A 19 6.01 -8.42 -5.98
C ARG A 19 5.37 -8.34 -7.37
N ILE A 20 4.12 -8.75 -7.45
CA ILE A 20 3.28 -8.54 -8.63
C ILE A 20 2.52 -7.23 -8.42
N ASP A 21 2.89 -6.24 -9.19
CA ASP A 21 2.22 -4.96 -9.20
C ASP A 21 0.81 -5.10 -9.79
N HIS A 22 -0.17 -4.39 -9.19
CA HIS A 22 -1.57 -4.46 -9.60
C HIS A 22 -2.04 -5.89 -9.85
N VAL A 23 -1.98 -6.76 -8.82
CA VAL A 23 -2.26 -8.20 -8.96
C VAL A 23 -3.67 -8.49 -9.52
N MET A 24 -4.62 -7.54 -9.37
CA MET A 24 -5.94 -7.58 -10.00
C MET A 24 -5.86 -7.72 -11.52
N GLY A 25 -4.76 -7.27 -12.13
CA GLY A 25 -4.47 -7.42 -13.56
C GLY A 25 -4.41 -8.87 -14.03
N LEU A 26 -4.16 -9.83 -13.13
CA LEU A 26 -4.26 -11.26 -13.44
C LEU A 26 -5.72 -11.74 -13.61
N GLN A 27 -6.69 -10.98 -13.09
CA GLN A 27 -8.11 -11.27 -13.23
C GLN A 27 -8.76 -10.41 -14.31
N ARG A 28 -8.50 -9.08 -14.29
CA ARG A 28 -9.07 -8.14 -15.25
C ARG A 28 -8.21 -6.89 -15.38
N LEU A 29 -8.16 -6.32 -16.57
CA LEU A 29 -7.57 -5.03 -16.85
C LEU A 29 -8.58 -4.12 -17.54
N TRP A 30 -8.61 -2.85 -17.13
CA TRP A 30 -9.33 -1.82 -17.85
C TRP A 30 -8.50 -1.40 -19.06
N VAL A 31 -9.05 -1.60 -20.25
CA VAL A 31 -8.36 -1.31 -21.51
C VAL A 31 -9.11 -0.20 -22.25
N ILE A 32 -8.37 0.81 -22.65
CA ILE A 32 -8.87 1.98 -23.38
C ILE A 32 -8.38 1.88 -24.81
N PRO A 33 -9.26 1.94 -25.82
CA PRO A 33 -8.84 1.98 -27.22
C PRO A 33 -7.94 3.19 -27.52
N LEU A 34 -6.98 3.02 -28.41
CA LEU A 34 -6.10 4.10 -28.81
C LEU A 34 -6.87 5.33 -29.31
N GLY A 35 -6.62 6.49 -28.72
CA GLY A 35 -7.30 7.75 -29.05
C GLY A 35 -8.69 7.93 -28.41
N ALA A 36 -9.15 6.98 -27.59
CA ALA A 36 -10.39 7.11 -26.83
C ALA A 36 -10.14 7.68 -25.41
N THR A 37 -11.22 8.01 -24.70
CA THR A 37 -11.16 8.49 -23.31
C THR A 37 -11.26 7.33 -22.31
N PRO A 38 -10.91 7.53 -21.03
CA PRO A 38 -11.10 6.52 -19.99
C PRO A 38 -12.54 6.00 -19.87
N ALA A 39 -13.55 6.82 -20.22
CA ALA A 39 -14.95 6.44 -20.20
C ALA A 39 -15.34 5.42 -21.31
N ASP A 40 -14.53 5.35 -22.37
CA ASP A 40 -14.76 4.45 -23.52
C ASP A 40 -14.09 3.09 -23.33
N GLY A 41 -13.46 2.86 -22.19
CA GLY A 41 -12.77 1.61 -21.88
C GLY A 41 -13.71 0.45 -21.58
N ALA A 42 -13.12 -0.74 -21.46
CA ALA A 42 -13.80 -1.95 -21.02
C ALA A 42 -12.86 -2.87 -20.23
N TYR A 43 -13.42 -3.68 -19.33
CA TYR A 43 -12.65 -4.72 -18.67
C TYR A 43 -12.43 -5.91 -19.60
N LEU A 44 -11.16 -6.28 -19.81
CA LEU A 44 -10.78 -7.58 -20.34
C LEU A 44 -10.50 -8.53 -19.19
N TYR A 45 -11.13 -9.72 -19.24
CA TYR A 45 -10.95 -10.75 -18.22
C TYR A 45 -9.94 -11.80 -18.69
N TYR A 46 -9.14 -12.27 -17.75
CA TYR A 46 -8.09 -13.26 -17.95
C TYR A 46 -8.38 -14.55 -17.18
N PRO A 47 -7.78 -15.68 -17.55
CA PRO A 47 -7.94 -16.96 -16.88
C PRO A 47 -7.18 -16.96 -15.53
N VAL A 48 -7.67 -16.19 -14.55
CA VAL A 48 -7.03 -15.91 -13.27
C VAL A 48 -6.64 -17.20 -12.52
N GLU A 49 -7.49 -18.22 -12.53
CA GLU A 49 -7.21 -19.47 -11.85
C GLU A 49 -5.95 -20.16 -12.39
N ASP A 50 -5.78 -20.17 -13.72
CA ASP A 50 -4.61 -20.78 -14.33
C ASP A 50 -3.36 -19.93 -14.12
N LEU A 51 -3.47 -18.60 -14.20
CA LEU A 51 -2.35 -17.69 -13.95
C LEU A 51 -1.88 -17.78 -12.50
N LEU A 52 -2.79 -17.82 -11.52
CA LEU A 52 -2.43 -17.97 -10.11
C LEU A 52 -1.82 -19.36 -9.80
N ARG A 53 -2.32 -20.43 -10.45
CA ARG A 53 -1.71 -21.77 -10.32
C ARG A 53 -0.29 -21.81 -10.87
N LEU A 54 -0.06 -21.19 -12.01
CA LEU A 54 1.27 -21.08 -12.61
C LEU A 54 2.21 -20.25 -11.73
N LEU A 55 1.74 -19.15 -11.18
CA LEU A 55 2.49 -18.31 -10.26
C LEU A 55 2.89 -19.09 -9.00
N ALA A 56 1.95 -19.77 -8.35
CA ALA A 56 2.21 -20.61 -7.18
C ALA A 56 3.19 -21.76 -7.50
N LEU A 57 3.04 -22.41 -8.65
CA LEU A 57 3.95 -23.48 -9.09
C LEU A 57 5.38 -22.98 -9.28
N GLU A 58 5.57 -21.86 -9.97
CA GLU A 58 6.91 -21.32 -10.22
C GLU A 58 7.52 -20.75 -8.92
N SER A 59 6.72 -20.14 -8.04
CA SER A 59 7.15 -19.74 -6.68
C SER A 59 7.70 -20.93 -5.89
N LEU A 60 6.95 -22.02 -5.83
CA LEU A 60 7.39 -23.25 -5.14
C LEU A 60 8.67 -23.83 -5.73
N ARG A 61 8.79 -23.90 -7.06
CA ARG A 61 9.98 -24.39 -7.76
C ARG A 61 11.24 -23.59 -7.43
N HIS A 62 11.09 -22.29 -7.28
CA HIS A 62 12.19 -21.36 -7.01
C HIS A 62 12.38 -21.07 -5.52
N ARG A 63 11.53 -21.63 -4.64
CA ARG A 63 11.54 -21.37 -3.18
C ARG A 63 11.46 -19.88 -2.88
N ALA A 64 10.62 -19.17 -3.63
CA ALA A 64 10.45 -17.73 -3.53
C ALA A 64 9.05 -17.38 -3.02
N ILE A 65 8.95 -16.32 -2.23
CA ILE A 65 7.65 -15.78 -1.79
C ILE A 65 7.04 -14.93 -2.90
N VAL A 66 5.71 -14.82 -2.92
CA VAL A 66 4.98 -13.93 -3.83
C VAL A 66 4.15 -12.96 -3.03
N LEU A 67 4.26 -11.70 -3.40
CA LEU A 67 3.46 -10.59 -2.91
C LEU A 67 2.58 -10.09 -4.06
N GLY A 68 1.28 -10.06 -3.87
CA GLY A 68 0.35 -9.43 -4.80
C GLY A 68 -0.04 -8.06 -4.27
N GLU A 69 0.28 -6.99 -5.00
CA GLU A 69 -0.24 -5.67 -4.66
C GLU A 69 -1.75 -5.65 -4.96
N ASP A 70 -2.55 -5.63 -3.89
CA ASP A 70 -4.01 -5.70 -3.89
C ASP A 70 -4.64 -4.43 -3.29
N LEU A 71 -4.06 -3.28 -3.60
CA LEU A 71 -4.55 -1.97 -3.17
C LEU A 71 -5.61 -1.41 -4.16
N GLY A 72 -6.49 -0.55 -3.67
CA GLY A 72 -7.55 0.06 -4.48
C GLY A 72 -8.79 -0.83 -4.64
N THR A 73 -9.40 -0.83 -5.84
CA THR A 73 -10.67 -1.54 -6.09
C THR A 73 -10.42 -3.01 -6.42
N VAL A 74 -10.36 -3.82 -5.39
CA VAL A 74 -10.10 -5.26 -5.49
C VAL A 74 -11.38 -6.01 -5.85
N PRO A 75 -11.38 -6.86 -6.89
CA PRO A 75 -12.51 -7.73 -7.22
C PRO A 75 -12.86 -8.66 -6.04
N GLU A 76 -14.16 -8.87 -5.85
CA GLU A 76 -14.66 -9.79 -4.83
C GLU A 76 -14.05 -11.20 -4.98
N GLY A 77 -13.66 -11.80 -3.85
CA GLY A 77 -13.06 -13.14 -3.79
C GLY A 77 -11.62 -13.24 -4.32
N LEU A 78 -11.01 -12.16 -4.81
CA LEU A 78 -9.61 -12.24 -5.29
C LEU A 78 -8.63 -12.48 -4.13
N ARG A 79 -8.84 -11.80 -2.99
CA ARG A 79 -7.98 -11.98 -1.80
C ARG A 79 -8.00 -13.42 -1.29
N ASP A 80 -9.17 -14.07 -1.30
CA ASP A 80 -9.29 -15.47 -0.91
C ASP A 80 -8.49 -16.37 -1.86
N LYS A 81 -8.59 -16.13 -3.18
CA LYS A 81 -7.82 -16.86 -4.19
C LYS A 81 -6.31 -16.69 -4.05
N LEU A 82 -5.84 -15.50 -3.67
CA LEU A 82 -4.43 -15.25 -3.37
C LEU A 82 -4.01 -16.02 -2.12
N SER A 83 -4.75 -15.88 -1.04
CA SER A 83 -4.50 -16.54 0.25
C SER A 83 -4.45 -18.06 0.13
N GLU A 84 -5.41 -18.68 -0.58
CA GLU A 84 -5.43 -20.14 -0.86
C GLU A 84 -4.16 -20.66 -1.54
N ARG A 85 -3.38 -19.78 -2.17
CA ARG A 85 -2.15 -20.11 -2.90
C ARG A 85 -0.90 -19.58 -2.23
N ALA A 86 -1.03 -19.16 -0.97
CA ALA A 86 0.05 -18.55 -0.19
C ALA A 86 0.70 -17.34 -0.89
N ILE A 87 -0.08 -16.60 -1.67
CA ILE A 87 0.31 -15.32 -2.23
C ILE A 87 -0.13 -14.25 -1.22
N LEU A 88 0.82 -13.54 -0.67
CA LEU A 88 0.56 -12.50 0.33
C LEU A 88 -0.04 -11.26 -0.35
N GLY A 89 -1.09 -10.70 0.25
CA GLY A 89 -1.55 -9.36 -0.10
C GLY A 89 -0.67 -8.27 0.51
N MET A 90 -1.06 -7.00 0.36
CA MET A 90 -0.39 -5.88 1.00
C MET A 90 -1.36 -5.14 1.93
N ARG A 91 -0.85 -4.71 3.09
CA ARG A 91 -1.58 -3.86 4.04
C ARG A 91 -0.71 -2.66 4.38
N ILE A 92 -1.26 -1.50 4.12
CA ILE A 92 -0.63 -0.22 4.38
C ILE A 92 -1.20 0.34 5.68
N LEU A 93 -0.35 0.69 6.63
CA LEU A 93 -0.77 1.19 7.95
C LEU A 93 -1.85 2.28 7.83
N LEU A 94 -1.62 3.27 6.97
CA LEU A 94 -2.51 4.40 6.80
C LEU A 94 -3.89 4.04 6.19
N PHE A 95 -4.04 2.84 5.60
CA PHE A 95 -5.29 2.37 5.01
C PHE A 95 -6.04 1.38 5.92
N GLU A 96 -5.38 0.82 6.92
CA GLU A 96 -5.99 -0.15 7.84
C GLU A 96 -6.77 0.57 8.95
N GLN A 97 -7.78 1.34 8.54
CA GLN A 97 -8.69 2.07 9.41
C GLN A 97 -10.15 1.85 8.97
N ASP A 98 -11.04 1.89 9.94
CA ASP A 98 -12.48 1.86 9.76
C ASP A 98 -13.05 3.32 9.75
N TYR A 99 -14.36 3.45 9.55
CA TYR A 99 -15.04 4.74 9.65
C TYR A 99 -14.73 5.44 10.98
N GLY A 100 -14.48 6.74 10.92
CA GLY A 100 -14.15 7.57 12.09
C GLY A 100 -12.68 7.49 12.51
N ALA A 101 -11.80 7.16 11.59
CA ALA A 101 -10.35 7.10 11.80
C ALA A 101 -9.91 6.12 12.91
N ARG A 102 -10.67 5.04 13.15
CA ARG A 102 -10.24 3.96 14.04
C ARG A 102 -9.28 3.03 13.31
N PHE A 103 -8.01 3.14 13.60
CA PHE A 103 -7.01 2.19 13.09
C PHE A 103 -7.21 0.81 13.71
N ARG A 104 -7.06 -0.24 12.89
CA ARG A 104 -7.25 -1.62 13.29
C ARG A 104 -6.16 -2.06 14.26
N PRO A 105 -6.50 -2.66 15.40
CA PRO A 105 -5.52 -3.18 16.34
C PRO A 105 -4.70 -4.32 15.72
N VAL A 106 -3.51 -4.56 16.25
CA VAL A 106 -2.54 -5.56 15.73
C VAL A 106 -3.13 -6.95 15.50
N LEU A 107 -4.07 -7.38 16.34
CA LEU A 107 -4.70 -8.70 16.26
C LEU A 107 -5.73 -8.84 15.12
N GLU A 108 -6.19 -7.74 14.54
CA GLU A 108 -7.12 -7.73 13.41
C GLU A 108 -6.40 -7.74 12.05
N TRP A 109 -5.06 -7.68 12.05
CA TRP A 109 -4.28 -7.75 10.82
C TRP A 109 -4.17 -9.19 10.32
N PRO A 110 -4.30 -9.43 9.01
CA PRO A 110 -4.24 -10.77 8.45
C PRO A 110 -2.82 -11.35 8.47
N ASP A 111 -2.72 -12.65 8.67
CA ASP A 111 -1.48 -13.44 8.53
C ASP A 111 -1.14 -13.78 7.06
N THR A 112 -1.95 -13.31 6.12
CA THR A 112 -1.84 -13.55 4.68
C THR A 112 -1.42 -12.30 3.90
N ALA A 113 -0.80 -11.34 4.56
CA ALA A 113 -0.37 -10.10 3.94
C ALA A 113 1.00 -9.64 4.43
N LEU A 114 1.70 -8.89 3.60
CA LEU A 114 2.80 -8.04 3.99
C LEU A 114 2.24 -6.78 4.65
N ALA A 115 2.82 -6.36 5.78
CA ALA A 115 2.51 -5.09 6.43
C ALA A 115 3.61 -4.06 6.14
N THR A 116 3.21 -2.81 5.87
CA THR A 116 4.13 -1.70 5.62
C THR A 116 3.52 -0.37 6.08
N THR A 117 4.35 0.62 6.32
CA THR A 117 3.88 1.98 6.64
C THR A 117 3.35 2.70 5.42
N SER A 118 4.03 2.59 4.27
CA SER A 118 3.72 3.28 3.03
C SER A 118 4.23 2.52 1.81
N THR A 119 4.11 3.12 0.63
CA THR A 119 4.72 2.69 -0.64
C THR A 119 5.34 3.90 -1.35
N HIS A 120 6.04 3.66 -2.47
CA HIS A 120 6.61 4.74 -3.28
C HIS A 120 5.57 5.70 -3.90
N ASP A 121 4.30 5.28 -4.00
CA ASP A 121 3.18 6.07 -4.57
C ASP A 121 2.34 6.79 -3.50
N LEU A 122 2.71 6.64 -2.25
CA LEU A 122 2.01 7.24 -1.13
C LEU A 122 2.94 8.20 -0.36
N PRO A 123 2.39 9.12 0.44
CA PRO A 123 3.20 9.94 1.31
C PRO A 123 4.02 9.07 2.25
N THR A 124 5.23 9.51 2.58
CA THR A 124 5.96 8.96 3.71
C THR A 124 5.15 9.17 4.98
N LEU A 125 5.39 8.37 6.01
CA LEU A 125 4.70 8.57 7.29
C LEU A 125 4.98 9.96 7.88
N ASN A 126 6.22 10.45 7.72
CA ASN A 126 6.60 11.80 8.12
C ASN A 126 5.85 12.86 7.27
N GLY A 127 5.78 12.69 5.96
CA GLY A 127 5.05 13.58 5.05
C GLY A 127 3.56 13.61 5.37
N TRP A 128 2.97 12.44 5.60
CA TRP A 128 1.56 12.32 5.99
C TRP A 128 1.29 12.99 7.35
N TRP A 129 2.18 12.80 8.32
CA TRP A 129 2.05 13.41 9.65
C TRP A 129 2.07 14.94 9.59
N HIS A 130 2.88 15.51 8.71
CA HIS A 130 3.01 16.96 8.49
C HIS A 130 2.17 17.52 7.34
N GLU A 131 1.23 16.73 6.79
CA GLU A 131 0.32 17.16 5.71
C GLU A 131 1.03 17.54 4.40
N ARG A 132 2.25 17.06 4.20
CA ARG A 132 3.06 17.42 3.02
C ARG A 132 2.43 16.96 1.70
N ASP A 133 1.72 15.84 1.71
CA ASP A 133 0.92 15.34 0.59
C ASP A 133 -0.26 16.26 0.27
N ILE A 134 -0.89 16.87 1.26
CA ILE A 134 -1.96 17.86 1.07
C ILE A 134 -1.36 19.12 0.45
N ASP A 135 -0.23 19.61 0.98
CA ASP A 135 0.48 20.77 0.43
C ASP A 135 0.82 20.60 -1.04
N TRP A 136 1.34 19.42 -1.43
CA TRP A 136 1.65 19.14 -2.84
C TRP A 136 0.41 19.17 -3.73
N ASN A 137 -0.69 18.55 -3.31
CA ASN A 137 -1.93 18.54 -4.09
C ASN A 137 -2.50 19.97 -4.26
N ALA A 138 -2.45 20.79 -3.21
CA ALA A 138 -2.86 22.20 -3.27
C ALA A 138 -1.94 23.02 -4.19
N GLN A 139 -0.61 22.93 -4.02
CA GLN A 139 0.37 23.68 -4.83
C GLN A 139 0.28 23.36 -6.33
N LEU A 140 -0.05 22.12 -6.67
CA LEU A 140 -0.20 21.67 -8.06
C LEU A 140 -1.60 21.91 -8.63
N GLY A 141 -2.52 22.47 -7.83
CA GLY A 141 -3.89 22.73 -8.25
C GLY A 141 -4.68 21.45 -8.53
N LEU A 142 -4.31 20.34 -7.90
CA LEU A 142 -5.02 19.05 -8.03
C LEU A 142 -6.27 18.98 -7.18
N VAL A 143 -6.38 19.87 -6.19
CA VAL A 143 -7.54 20.01 -5.31
C VAL A 143 -7.91 21.51 -5.19
N ASP A 144 -9.18 21.79 -4.93
CA ASP A 144 -9.65 23.13 -4.59
C ASP A 144 -9.52 23.40 -3.08
N ALA A 145 -9.71 24.65 -2.67
CA ALA A 145 -9.56 25.08 -1.28
C ALA A 145 -10.51 24.35 -0.31
N ASP A 146 -11.76 24.11 -0.72
CA ASP A 146 -12.74 23.43 0.13
C ASP A 146 -12.33 21.96 0.36
N THR A 147 -11.80 21.32 -0.66
CA THR A 147 -11.26 19.95 -0.57
C THR A 147 -9.99 19.91 0.29
N GLU A 148 -9.10 20.90 0.15
CA GLU A 148 -7.90 21.02 0.97
C GLU A 148 -8.26 21.16 2.46
N ASP A 149 -9.15 22.08 2.81
CA ASP A 149 -9.61 22.28 4.19
C ASP A 149 -10.22 20.99 4.77
N HIS A 150 -11.07 20.31 3.99
CA HIS A 150 -11.66 19.04 4.39
C HIS A 150 -10.59 17.94 4.64
N TRP A 151 -9.57 17.86 3.80
CA TRP A 151 -8.49 16.89 3.98
C TRP A 151 -7.68 17.18 5.24
N ARG A 152 -7.41 18.45 5.55
CA ARG A 152 -6.68 18.82 6.79
C ARG A 152 -7.50 18.49 8.04
N ASP A 153 -8.80 18.77 8.02
CA ASP A 153 -9.70 18.41 9.12
C ASP A 153 -9.72 16.88 9.33
N ASN A 154 -9.84 16.11 8.25
CA ASN A 154 -9.79 14.65 8.34
C ASN A 154 -8.42 14.16 8.85
N ARG A 155 -7.31 14.76 8.40
CA ARG A 155 -5.97 14.41 8.83
C ARG A 155 -5.80 14.59 10.34
N ALA A 156 -6.38 15.62 10.93
CA ALA A 156 -6.35 15.80 12.38
C ALA A 156 -7.03 14.63 13.12
N HIS A 157 -8.17 14.15 12.61
CA HIS A 157 -8.85 12.99 13.17
C HIS A 157 -8.06 11.69 12.97
N GLU A 158 -7.47 11.48 11.79
CA GLU A 158 -6.66 10.31 11.48
C GLU A 158 -5.39 10.27 12.35
N ARG A 159 -4.71 11.40 12.56
CA ARG A 159 -3.54 11.48 13.47
C ARG A 159 -3.91 11.07 14.89
N ASN A 160 -5.05 11.53 15.39
CA ASN A 160 -5.54 11.13 16.71
C ASN A 160 -5.86 9.63 16.78
N GLY A 161 -6.48 9.09 15.73
CA GLY A 161 -6.78 7.66 15.61
C GLY A 161 -5.52 6.80 15.56
N LEU A 162 -4.53 7.18 14.75
CA LEU A 162 -3.24 6.51 14.67
C LEU A 162 -2.51 6.57 16.01
N HIS A 163 -2.47 7.74 16.64
CA HIS A 163 -1.88 7.92 17.95
C HIS A 163 -2.47 6.97 19.00
N HIS A 164 -3.82 6.86 19.02
CA HIS A 164 -4.51 5.93 19.92
C HIS A 164 -4.15 4.47 19.64
N ALA A 165 -4.12 4.08 18.37
CA ALA A 165 -3.78 2.71 17.97
C ALA A 165 -2.33 2.33 18.31
N LEU A 166 -1.40 3.27 18.20
CA LEU A 166 0.00 3.08 18.57
C LEU A 166 0.21 3.06 20.07
N SER A 167 -0.82 3.31 20.87
CA SER A 167 -0.75 3.37 22.35
C SER A 167 0.32 4.35 22.85
N LEU A 168 0.53 5.44 22.13
CA LEU A 168 1.40 6.51 22.58
C LEU A 168 0.74 7.22 23.76
N ASP A 169 1.45 7.35 24.88
CA ASP A 169 0.93 8.00 26.08
C ASP A 169 0.67 9.50 25.80
N PRO A 170 -0.61 9.96 25.87
CA PRO A 170 -0.94 11.37 25.61
C PRO A 170 -0.22 12.35 26.55
N GLN A 171 0.19 11.91 27.74
CA GLN A 171 0.91 12.75 28.70
C GLN A 171 2.39 12.95 28.33
N ASN A 172 2.95 12.02 27.56
CA ASN A 172 4.29 12.13 27.01
C ASN A 172 4.28 12.74 25.60
N PHE A 173 3.09 12.99 25.05
CA PHE A 173 2.90 13.60 23.75
C PHE A 173 2.91 15.13 23.91
N GLN A 174 4.09 15.71 23.91
CA GLN A 174 4.22 17.15 23.74
C GLN A 174 4.23 17.44 22.24
N GLU A 175 3.31 18.26 21.76
CA GLU A 175 3.11 18.58 20.34
C GLU A 175 4.40 19.03 19.63
N GLU A 176 5.32 19.65 20.36
CA GLU A 176 6.65 20.09 19.91
C GLU A 176 7.74 19.00 20.00
N ALA A 177 7.54 17.96 20.81
CA ALA A 177 8.51 16.88 21.04
C ALA A 177 8.15 15.59 20.31
N THR A 178 6.97 15.48 19.75
CA THR A 178 6.50 14.37 18.93
C THR A 178 6.89 14.56 17.48
N GLY A 179 8.17 14.61 17.29
CA GLY A 179 8.69 14.50 15.94
C GLY A 179 8.22 13.20 15.30
N ALA A 180 8.09 13.20 14.00
CA ALA A 180 7.79 12.05 13.16
C ALA A 180 8.57 10.78 13.55
N ASP A 181 9.75 10.92 14.13
CA ASP A 181 10.60 9.83 14.63
C ASP A 181 9.91 8.97 15.70
N GLN A 182 9.12 9.56 16.60
CA GLN A 182 8.39 8.78 17.61
C GLN A 182 7.23 8.01 17.00
N VAL A 183 6.48 8.65 16.09
CA VAL A 183 5.39 8.02 15.35
C VAL A 183 5.94 6.91 14.47
N LEU A 184 7.05 7.14 13.78
CA LEU A 184 7.70 6.13 12.94
C LEU A 184 8.17 4.92 13.78
N ASN A 185 8.88 5.16 14.88
CA ASN A 185 9.36 4.10 15.78
C ASN A 185 8.18 3.31 16.39
N ALA A 186 7.10 3.99 16.78
CA ALA A 186 5.90 3.35 17.30
C ALA A 186 5.18 2.54 16.22
N SER A 187 5.08 3.06 14.99
CA SER A 187 4.51 2.38 13.84
C SER A 187 5.30 1.13 13.46
N ALA A 188 6.63 1.21 13.45
CA ALA A 188 7.49 0.05 13.18
C ALA A 188 7.28 -1.06 14.23
N ARG A 189 7.22 -0.70 15.51
CA ARG A 189 6.91 -1.66 16.60
C ARG A 189 5.50 -2.23 16.45
N PHE A 190 4.51 -1.38 16.17
CA PHE A 190 3.12 -1.80 15.94
C PHE A 190 3.04 -2.83 14.82
N LEU A 191 3.63 -2.55 13.66
CA LEU A 191 3.65 -3.49 12.53
C LEU A 191 4.36 -4.80 12.88
N GLY A 192 5.45 -4.74 13.65
CA GLY A 192 6.17 -5.93 14.15
C GLY A 192 5.37 -6.81 15.13
N HIS A 193 4.29 -6.29 15.71
CA HIS A 193 3.38 -7.04 16.58
C HIS A 193 2.14 -7.58 15.85
N THR A 194 1.93 -7.25 14.58
CA THR A 194 0.83 -7.79 13.77
C THR A 194 1.06 -9.27 13.45
N HIS A 195 0.02 -9.94 12.95
CA HIS A 195 0.14 -11.31 12.46
C HIS A 195 0.78 -11.42 11.06
N ALA A 196 1.13 -10.29 10.43
CA ALA A 196 1.74 -10.27 9.11
C ALA A 196 3.09 -11.04 9.11
N PRO A 197 3.26 -12.03 8.23
CA PRO A 197 4.49 -12.85 8.19
C PRO A 197 5.70 -12.08 7.67
N LEU A 198 5.48 -10.92 7.07
CA LEU A 198 6.51 -10.04 6.53
C LEU A 198 6.15 -8.58 6.80
N VAL A 199 7.11 -7.85 7.34
CA VAL A 199 7.01 -6.40 7.55
C VAL A 199 8.11 -5.73 6.72
N LEU A 200 7.75 -4.74 5.91
CA LEU A 200 8.69 -3.89 5.19
C LEU A 200 8.49 -2.44 5.62
N LEU A 201 9.59 -1.73 5.74
CA LEU A 201 9.58 -0.29 5.94
C LEU A 201 10.25 0.36 4.71
N PRO A 202 9.58 1.31 4.03
CA PRO A 202 10.24 2.12 3.02
C PRO A 202 11.48 2.80 3.60
N VAL A 203 12.54 2.90 2.81
CA VAL A 203 13.78 3.54 3.27
C VAL A 203 13.56 5.03 3.60
N GLU A 204 12.65 5.67 2.91
CA GLU A 204 12.20 7.05 3.15
C GLU A 204 11.62 7.19 4.55
N ASP A 205 10.77 6.25 4.96
CA ASP A 205 10.22 6.22 6.31
C ASP A 205 11.31 5.93 7.34
N ALA A 206 12.17 4.95 7.08
CA ALA A 206 13.25 4.59 8.00
C ALA A 206 14.23 5.76 8.23
N LEU A 207 14.38 6.65 7.26
CA LEU A 207 15.21 7.86 7.33
C LEU A 207 14.44 9.11 7.78
N GLY A 208 13.13 9.03 8.00
CA GLY A 208 12.28 10.16 8.36
C GLY A 208 12.17 11.23 7.25
N VAL A 209 12.26 10.82 5.98
CA VAL A 209 12.15 11.74 4.84
C VAL A 209 10.74 12.32 4.77
N LEU A 210 10.65 13.63 4.52
CA LEU A 210 9.37 14.35 4.40
C LEU A 210 8.71 14.11 3.05
N GLU A 211 9.52 14.12 1.98
CA GLU A 211 9.03 14.04 0.61
C GLU A 211 8.75 12.59 0.20
N GLN A 212 7.61 12.37 -0.48
CA GLN A 212 7.30 11.07 -1.08
C GLN A 212 8.10 10.85 -2.38
N ALA A 213 8.40 9.59 -2.68
CA ALA A 213 9.23 9.22 -3.82
C ALA A 213 8.55 9.50 -5.17
N ASN A 214 7.22 9.39 -5.22
CA ASN A 214 6.42 9.64 -6.41
C ASN A 214 5.08 10.28 -6.04
N LEU A 215 4.62 11.24 -6.83
CA LEU A 215 3.28 11.82 -6.73
C LEU A 215 2.46 11.35 -7.93
N PRO A 216 1.58 10.35 -7.77
CA PRO A 216 0.79 9.79 -8.86
C PRO A 216 -0.02 10.85 -9.61
N GLY A 217 -0.08 10.72 -10.94
CA GLY A 217 -0.81 11.67 -11.80
C GLY A 217 -0.02 12.90 -12.20
N THR A 218 1.27 13.01 -11.82
CA THR A 218 2.15 14.12 -12.20
C THR A 218 3.29 13.64 -13.09
N VAL A 219 3.89 14.57 -13.84
CA VAL A 219 5.07 14.32 -14.69
C VAL A 219 6.06 15.47 -14.52
N GLY A 220 7.30 15.15 -14.11
CA GLY A 220 8.38 16.13 -14.02
C GLY A 220 8.23 17.18 -12.93
N THR A 221 7.54 16.84 -11.84
CA THR A 221 7.28 17.73 -10.70
C THR A 221 8.27 17.54 -9.54
N HIS A 222 9.13 16.53 -9.61
CA HIS A 222 10.16 16.20 -8.60
C HIS A 222 11.55 16.20 -9.23
#